data_a5e89122f510d89888efad7bc4af3a76
#
_entry.id   a5e89122f510d89888efad7bc4af3a76
#
_cell.length_a   1.000
_cell.length_b   1.000
_cell.length_c   1.000
_cell.angle_alpha   90.00
_cell.angle_beta   90.00
_cell.angle_gamma   90.00
#
_symmetry.space_group_name_H-M   'P 1'
#
loop_
_entity.id
_entity.type
_entity.pdbx_description
1 polymer ?
#
loop_
_entity_poly.entity_id
_entity_poly.type
_entity_poly.pdbx_seq_one_letter_code
_entity_poly.pdbx_strand_id
1 'polypeptide(L)'
;MVFNMKDNDNITLFGFDSDSDKKTYFRTESIINQSMFIEVLSKIEELNENNKIKFEIRKIIEVIKNPRKDNLGLLNISTNGDTAKVNKEILLKDLVQIAEAQTIERAKYYINRLKKSLTEIKTSKINDLNLNRWKEYDDILTESLWILDKRDKSGAHNAGYWGNFIPQIPNQFLRRYTKKGEWVLDAFLGSGTTLIECKRLGRNGIGVELLPEVVEIANKNISSEENKFNVKTDVITADSTELNFKQELEKRNIKSIQFLIMHPPYWDIIKFSKNNKDLSNAKSIEEFLDLFGKVVDNTYDILDNGRYFAVVIGDKYSKGEWIPLAFYTMNEVLKRGYILKSTIIKNFEETKGKMNQKELWRYRALVGGFYIFKHEYIFLFKKVKK
;
A
#
# COMPACT_ATOMS: atom_id res chain seq x y z
N MET A 1 35.34 -38.85 31.56
CA MET A 1 35.97 -37.58 31.90
C MET A 1 35.03 -36.49 31.49
N VAL A 2 34.36 -35.91 32.46
CA VAL A 2 33.36 -34.87 32.33
C VAL A 2 34.10 -33.52 32.30
N PHE A 3 33.86 -32.67 31.33
CA PHE A 3 34.13 -31.23 31.44
C PHE A 3 32.90 -30.46 31.08
N ASN A 4 32.26 -29.93 32.12
CA ASN A 4 31.36 -28.77 32.08
C ASN A 4 32.17 -27.51 31.77
N MET A 5 31.78 -26.72 30.82
CA MET A 5 32.05 -25.29 30.80
C MET A 5 30.78 -24.55 30.50
N LYS A 6 30.27 -23.88 31.52
CA LYS A 6 29.40 -22.71 31.46
C LYS A 6 30.24 -21.49 31.13
N ASP A 7 29.55 -20.55 30.57
CA ASP A 7 29.63 -19.08 30.61
C ASP A 7 29.86 -18.44 29.26
N ASN A 8 28.78 -17.86 28.80
CA ASN A 8 28.48 -16.46 28.54
C ASN A 8 29.61 -15.62 27.93
N ASP A 9 29.37 -15.21 26.67
CA ASP A 9 29.45 -13.82 26.29
C ASP A 9 28.81 -13.64 24.91
N ASN A 10 27.49 -13.39 24.90
CA ASN A 10 26.77 -12.88 23.75
C ASN A 10 27.00 -11.35 23.68
N ILE A 11 27.97 -10.93 22.90
CA ILE A 11 28.03 -9.55 22.41
C ILE A 11 27.13 -9.48 21.18
N THR A 12 25.86 -9.15 21.39
CA THR A 12 24.96 -8.73 20.30
C THR A 12 25.25 -7.28 19.97
N LEU A 13 25.90 -7.05 18.84
CA LEU A 13 26.30 -5.70 18.37
C LEU A 13 25.14 -4.85 17.81
N PHE A 14 23.94 -5.40 17.71
CA PHE A 14 22.70 -4.69 17.40
C PHE A 14 21.57 -5.31 18.21
N GLY A 15 21.20 -4.62 19.27
CA GLY A 15 19.98 -4.91 20.01
C GLY A 15 18.75 -4.58 19.16
N PHE A 16 18.25 -5.54 18.42
CA PHE A 16 16.86 -5.53 18.01
C PHE A 16 16.07 -6.20 19.11
N ASP A 17 15.41 -5.41 19.93
CA ASP A 17 14.39 -5.88 20.84
C ASP A 17 13.34 -6.66 20.05
N SER A 18 13.29 -7.97 20.27
CA SER A 18 12.33 -8.91 19.67
C SER A 18 10.96 -8.89 20.37
N ASP A 19 10.62 -7.83 21.05
CA ASP A 19 9.27 -7.54 21.53
C ASP A 19 8.59 -6.55 20.59
N SER A 20 8.35 -6.98 19.34
CA SER A 20 7.28 -6.38 18.56
C SER A 20 5.95 -6.90 19.11
N ASP A 21 5.55 -6.38 20.25
CA ASP A 21 4.17 -6.37 20.66
C ASP A 21 3.31 -6.01 19.45
N LYS A 22 2.45 -6.93 19.07
CA LYS A 22 1.35 -6.71 18.12
C LYS A 22 0.52 -5.55 18.63
N LYS A 23 0.94 -4.32 18.33
CA LYS A 23 0.09 -3.16 18.46
C LYS A 23 -0.97 -3.27 17.37
N THR A 24 -1.99 -4.05 17.65
CA THR A 24 -3.31 -3.81 17.08
C THR A 24 -3.68 -2.43 17.60
N TYR A 25 -3.32 -1.39 16.82
CA TYR A 25 -3.72 -0.03 17.14
C TYR A 25 -5.25 -0.01 17.01
N PHE A 26 -5.94 -0.23 18.10
CA PHE A 26 -7.28 0.32 18.27
C PHE A 26 -7.08 1.83 18.11
N ARG A 27 -7.35 2.38 16.92
CA ARG A 27 -7.43 3.80 16.71
C ARG A 27 -8.44 4.30 17.75
N THR A 28 -7.97 4.92 18.80
CA THR A 28 -8.81 5.60 19.77
C THR A 28 -9.33 6.86 19.10
N GLU A 29 -10.38 6.68 18.28
CA GLU A 29 -11.11 7.81 17.72
C GLU A 29 -11.78 8.55 18.87
N SER A 30 -11.57 9.84 18.92
CA SER A 30 -12.26 10.77 19.80
C SER A 30 -13.05 11.77 18.96
N ILE A 31 -14.22 12.13 19.44
CA ILE A 31 -15.01 13.20 18.84
C ILE A 31 -14.79 14.44 19.68
N ILE A 32 -14.44 15.55 19.02
CA ILE A 32 -14.26 16.86 19.65
C ILE A 32 -15.25 17.87 19.07
N ASN A 33 -15.60 18.89 19.86
CA ASN A 33 -16.31 20.06 19.35
C ASN A 33 -15.32 20.91 18.56
N GLN A 34 -15.42 20.89 17.22
CA GLN A 34 -14.46 21.52 16.31
C GLN A 34 -14.41 23.04 16.51
N SER A 35 -15.54 23.72 16.54
CA SER A 35 -15.64 25.17 16.68
C SER A 35 -15.02 25.65 17.98
N MET A 36 -15.38 25.02 19.13
CA MET A 36 -14.80 25.33 20.43
C MET A 36 -13.31 25.10 20.46
N PHE A 37 -12.85 24.00 19.87
CA PHE A 37 -11.43 23.68 19.82
C PHE A 37 -10.64 24.74 19.05
N ILE A 38 -11.16 25.18 17.89
CA ILE A 38 -10.55 26.23 17.07
C ILE A 38 -10.57 27.58 17.78
N GLU A 39 -11.68 27.93 18.45
CA GLU A 39 -11.80 29.17 19.23
C GLU A 39 -10.75 29.23 20.34
N VAL A 40 -10.63 28.17 21.14
CA VAL A 40 -9.64 28.08 22.22
C VAL A 40 -8.22 28.18 21.67
N LEU A 41 -7.90 27.44 20.60
CA LEU A 41 -6.58 27.52 19.96
C LEU A 41 -6.29 28.93 19.41
N SER A 42 -7.29 29.62 18.85
CA SER A 42 -7.11 31.00 18.33
C SER A 42 -6.82 31.99 19.43
N LYS A 43 -7.52 31.93 20.59
CA LYS A 43 -7.21 32.74 21.76
C LYS A 43 -5.79 32.49 22.28
N ILE A 44 -5.32 31.25 22.27
CA ILE A 44 -3.95 30.89 22.66
C ILE A 44 -2.93 31.43 21.67
N GLU A 45 -3.22 31.42 20.37
CA GLU A 45 -2.32 31.96 19.32
C GLU A 45 -2.09 33.47 19.45
N GLU A 46 -3.04 34.24 20.00
CA GLU A 46 -2.93 35.65 20.23
C GLU A 46 -1.96 36.01 21.38
N LEU A 47 -1.64 35.05 22.24
CA LEU A 47 -0.71 35.28 23.38
C LEU A 47 0.71 35.56 22.86
N ASN A 48 1.39 36.49 23.56
CA ASN A 48 2.75 36.94 23.25
C ASN A 48 3.80 36.48 24.29
N GLU A 49 3.43 35.52 25.14
CA GLU A 49 4.32 34.92 26.13
C GLU A 49 4.33 33.39 25.99
N ASN A 50 5.52 32.84 25.72
CA ASN A 50 5.66 31.40 25.49
C ASN A 50 5.19 30.55 26.68
N ASN A 51 5.47 30.99 27.90
CA ASN A 51 5.06 30.29 29.13
C ASN A 51 3.52 30.26 29.29
N LYS A 52 2.84 31.35 28.91
CA LYS A 52 1.36 31.37 28.91
C LYS A 52 0.78 30.44 27.88
N ILE A 53 1.33 30.42 26.66
CA ILE A 53 0.94 29.47 25.61
C ILE A 53 1.09 28.02 26.13
N LYS A 54 2.24 27.67 26.67
CA LYS A 54 2.51 26.35 27.24
C LYS A 54 1.51 25.95 28.34
N PHE A 55 1.20 26.88 29.21
CA PHE A 55 0.26 26.67 30.30
C PHE A 55 -1.15 26.37 29.80
N GLU A 56 -1.67 27.17 28.86
CA GLU A 56 -3.01 26.99 28.32
C GLU A 56 -3.10 25.67 27.48
N ILE A 57 -2.08 25.34 26.72
CA ILE A 57 -2.04 24.05 25.99
C ILE A 57 -2.02 22.87 26.96
N ARG A 58 -1.35 22.92 28.08
CA ARG A 58 -1.36 21.88 29.11
C ARG A 58 -2.76 21.66 29.68
N LYS A 59 -3.58 22.70 29.84
CA LYS A 59 -4.98 22.56 30.24
C LYS A 59 -5.78 21.75 29.21
N ILE A 60 -5.56 22.02 27.90
CA ILE A 60 -6.21 21.23 26.82
C ILE A 60 -5.77 19.78 26.92
N ILE A 61 -4.48 19.51 27.12
CA ILE A 61 -3.95 18.14 27.27
C ILE A 61 -4.65 17.42 28.44
N GLU A 62 -4.85 18.10 29.58
CA GLU A 62 -5.53 17.52 30.73
C GLU A 62 -7.00 17.20 30.43
N VAL A 63 -7.72 18.07 29.73
CA VAL A 63 -9.10 17.83 29.30
C VAL A 63 -9.19 16.60 28.37
N ILE A 64 -8.30 16.52 27.38
CA ILE A 64 -8.28 15.38 26.43
C ILE A 64 -7.94 14.05 27.15
N LYS A 65 -7.04 14.08 28.14
CA LYS A 65 -6.72 12.91 28.97
C LYS A 65 -7.86 12.52 29.92
N ASN A 66 -8.51 13.51 30.53
CA ASN A 66 -9.55 13.37 31.53
C ASN A 66 -10.85 14.08 31.11
N PRO A 67 -11.71 13.43 30.30
CA PRO A 67 -12.93 14.06 29.79
C PRO A 67 -13.88 14.62 30.87
N ARG A 68 -13.84 14.06 32.09
CA ARG A 68 -14.66 14.53 33.23
C ARG A 68 -14.25 15.94 33.72
N LYS A 69 -13.07 16.44 33.31
CA LYS A 69 -12.55 17.76 33.66
C LYS A 69 -12.73 18.78 32.54
N ASP A 70 -13.62 18.50 31.59
CA ASP A 70 -13.85 19.41 30.44
C ASP A 70 -14.65 20.64 30.87
N ASN A 71 -13.93 21.63 31.37
CA ASN A 71 -14.44 22.97 31.68
C ASN A 71 -14.32 23.94 30.49
N LEU A 72 -13.76 23.48 29.37
CA LEU A 72 -13.57 24.27 28.15
C LEU A 72 -14.61 23.94 27.06
N GLY A 73 -15.42 22.92 27.28
CA GLY A 73 -16.43 22.47 26.31
C GLY A 73 -15.86 21.80 25.06
N LEU A 74 -14.59 21.36 25.09
CA LEU A 74 -13.89 20.79 23.93
C LEU A 74 -14.46 19.44 23.49
N LEU A 75 -15.07 18.72 24.43
CA LEU A 75 -15.68 17.41 24.23
C LEU A 75 -17.21 17.45 24.25
N ASN A 76 -17.78 18.66 24.43
CA ASN A 76 -19.23 18.86 24.42
C ASN A 76 -19.75 18.90 22.98
N ILE A 77 -20.29 17.79 22.50
CA ILE A 77 -20.82 17.61 21.15
C ILE A 77 -22.30 17.93 21.02
N SER A 78 -22.97 18.30 22.12
CA SER A 78 -24.43 18.42 22.20
C SER A 78 -25.01 19.73 21.64
N THR A 79 -24.16 20.75 21.41
CA THR A 79 -24.68 22.11 21.22
C THR A 79 -24.79 22.58 19.77
N ASN A 80 -23.93 22.15 18.82
CA ASN A 80 -23.92 22.80 17.50
C ASN A 80 -23.74 21.87 16.30
N GLY A 81 -23.67 20.55 16.46
CA GLY A 81 -23.43 19.61 15.36
C GLY A 81 -22.03 19.67 14.75
N ASP A 82 -21.20 20.58 15.21
CA ASP A 82 -19.88 20.93 14.64
C ASP A 82 -18.81 20.05 15.29
N THR A 83 -18.74 18.79 14.84
CA THR A 83 -17.85 17.80 15.44
C THR A 83 -16.74 17.38 14.46
N ALA A 84 -15.54 17.15 14.99
CA ALA A 84 -14.44 16.53 14.28
C ALA A 84 -14.06 15.18 14.92
N LYS A 85 -13.90 14.16 14.07
CA LYS A 85 -13.27 12.90 14.47
C LYS A 85 -11.76 13.05 14.39
N VAL A 86 -11.07 12.74 15.48
CA VAL A 86 -9.62 12.85 15.61
C VAL A 86 -9.03 11.57 16.20
N ASN A 87 -7.81 11.24 15.83
CA ASN A 87 -7.04 10.24 16.55
C ASN A 87 -6.50 10.89 17.84
N LYS A 88 -6.97 10.39 19.02
CA LYS A 88 -6.63 10.94 20.33
C LYS A 88 -5.14 10.98 20.61
N GLU A 89 -4.41 9.93 20.22
CA GLU A 89 -2.96 9.86 20.47
C GLU A 89 -2.19 10.89 19.63
N ILE A 90 -2.60 11.06 18.36
CA ILE A 90 -1.97 12.04 17.46
C ILE A 90 -2.29 13.46 17.94
N LEU A 91 -3.55 13.72 18.34
CA LEU A 91 -3.94 15.00 18.90
C LEU A 91 -3.11 15.34 20.15
N LEU A 92 -2.93 14.38 21.06
CA LEU A 92 -2.10 14.57 22.25
C LEU A 92 -0.62 14.84 21.90
N LYS A 93 -0.06 14.11 20.92
CA LYS A 93 1.31 14.35 20.43
C LYS A 93 1.46 15.75 19.83
N ASP A 94 0.48 16.22 19.05
CA ASP A 94 0.51 17.56 18.47
C ASP A 94 0.40 18.64 19.56
N LEU A 95 -0.45 18.46 20.57
CA LEU A 95 -0.55 19.39 21.71
C LEU A 95 0.74 19.40 22.54
N VAL A 96 1.35 18.26 22.82
CA VAL A 96 2.64 18.17 23.51
C VAL A 96 3.71 18.89 22.71
N GLN A 97 3.75 18.73 21.39
CA GLN A 97 4.71 19.44 20.52
C GLN A 97 4.56 20.97 20.63
N ILE A 98 3.33 21.49 20.79
CA ILE A 98 3.10 22.92 21.04
C ILE A 98 3.64 23.31 22.42
N ALA A 99 3.32 22.52 23.47
CA ALA A 99 3.72 22.78 24.84
C ALA A 99 5.25 22.73 25.05
N GLU A 100 5.99 22.03 24.22
CA GLU A 100 7.45 21.90 24.27
C GLU A 100 8.18 22.86 23.34
N ALA A 101 7.45 23.68 22.56
CA ALA A 101 8.07 24.63 21.65
C ALA A 101 8.95 25.63 22.40
N GLN A 102 10.17 25.87 21.90
CA GLN A 102 11.16 26.73 22.55
C GLN A 102 10.89 28.24 22.31
N THR A 103 10.25 28.58 21.19
CA THR A 103 9.92 29.95 20.82
C THR A 103 8.42 30.13 20.56
N ILE A 104 7.96 31.39 20.70
CA ILE A 104 6.56 31.75 20.41
C ILE A 104 6.20 31.50 18.99
N GLU A 105 7.07 31.84 18.04
CA GLU A 105 6.86 31.62 16.60
C GLU A 105 6.65 30.13 16.29
N ARG A 106 7.44 29.29 16.95
CA ARG A 106 7.33 27.84 16.77
C ARG A 106 6.04 27.28 17.36
N ALA A 107 5.64 27.75 18.53
CA ALA A 107 4.38 27.43 19.17
C ALA A 107 3.19 27.84 18.28
N LYS A 108 3.16 29.08 17.81
CA LYS A 108 2.12 29.60 16.89
C LYS A 108 2.09 28.83 15.57
N TYR A 109 3.24 28.47 15.01
CA TYR A 109 3.31 27.61 13.82
C TYR A 109 2.63 26.26 14.04
N TYR A 110 2.89 25.59 15.18
CA TYR A 110 2.27 24.30 15.48
C TYR A 110 0.78 24.43 15.79
N ILE A 111 0.34 25.49 16.46
CA ILE A 111 -1.09 25.79 16.67
C ILE A 111 -1.79 25.95 15.33
N ASN A 112 -1.25 26.75 14.40
CA ASN A 112 -1.83 26.95 13.08
C ASN A 112 -1.90 25.64 12.29
N ARG A 113 -0.84 24.81 12.36
CA ARG A 113 -0.85 23.48 11.72
C ARG A 113 -1.95 22.59 12.29
N LEU A 114 -2.15 22.57 13.61
CA LEU A 114 -3.21 21.80 14.26
C LEU A 114 -4.59 22.31 13.83
N LYS A 115 -4.81 23.63 13.82
CA LYS A 115 -6.06 24.25 13.33
C LYS A 115 -6.37 23.79 11.90
N LYS A 116 -5.38 23.87 10.97
CA LYS A 116 -5.53 23.41 9.59
C LYS A 116 -5.85 21.92 9.48
N SER A 117 -5.30 21.09 10.35
CA SER A 117 -5.61 19.65 10.34
C SER A 117 -7.06 19.36 10.71
N LEU A 118 -7.71 20.25 11.43
CA LEU A 118 -9.12 20.12 11.85
C LEU A 118 -10.09 20.75 10.86
N THR A 119 -9.69 21.81 10.14
CA THR A 119 -10.59 22.61 9.31
C THR A 119 -10.38 22.48 7.81
N GLU A 120 -9.19 22.06 7.36
CA GLU A 120 -8.85 22.07 5.94
C GLU A 120 -8.50 20.68 5.42
N ILE A 121 -8.99 20.38 4.23
CA ILE A 121 -8.58 19.19 3.48
C ILE A 121 -7.58 19.62 2.41
N LYS A 122 -6.32 19.20 2.56
CA LYS A 122 -5.26 19.42 1.58
C LYS A 122 -4.87 18.09 0.95
N THR A 123 -5.23 17.88 -0.32
CA THR A 123 -4.87 16.67 -1.07
C THR A 123 -3.80 16.93 -2.11
N SER A 124 -3.12 15.88 -2.56
CA SER A 124 -2.22 15.95 -3.72
C SER A 124 -3.00 15.88 -5.05
N LYS A 125 -2.31 16.13 -6.17
CA LYS A 125 -2.91 15.88 -7.50
C LYS A 125 -3.15 14.41 -7.78
N ILE A 126 -2.46 13.51 -7.09
CA ILE A 126 -2.37 12.08 -7.40
C ILE A 126 -3.29 11.24 -6.52
N ASN A 127 -3.48 11.61 -5.26
CA ASN A 127 -4.26 10.87 -4.29
C ASN A 127 -5.17 11.77 -3.46
N ASP A 128 -6.06 11.16 -2.71
CA ASP A 128 -7.05 11.81 -1.83
C ASP A 128 -6.65 11.80 -0.34
N LEU A 129 -5.37 11.53 -0.02
CA LEU A 129 -4.86 11.61 1.33
C LEU A 129 -4.85 13.07 1.81
N ASN A 130 -5.45 13.33 2.97
CA ASN A 130 -5.39 14.67 3.56
C ASN A 130 -4.01 14.93 4.17
N LEU A 131 -3.18 15.71 3.47
CA LEU A 131 -1.81 16.01 3.88
C LEU A 131 -1.72 16.85 5.17
N ASN A 132 -2.80 17.55 5.56
CA ASN A 132 -2.85 18.21 6.86
C ASN A 132 -2.97 17.20 8.02
N ARG A 133 -3.44 15.97 7.72
CA ARG A 133 -3.59 14.86 8.67
C ARG A 133 -2.64 13.69 8.39
N TRP A 134 -1.50 13.94 7.77
CA TRP A 134 -0.57 12.91 7.30
C TRP A 134 -0.11 11.93 8.38
N LYS A 135 -0.04 12.34 9.64
CA LYS A 135 0.33 11.49 10.78
C LYS A 135 -0.68 10.37 11.07
N GLU A 136 -1.91 10.49 10.56
CA GLU A 136 -2.96 9.49 10.78
C GLU A 136 -2.87 8.30 9.82
N TYR A 137 -1.98 8.37 8.83
CA TYR A 137 -1.74 7.33 7.84
C TYR A 137 -0.49 6.51 8.18
N ASP A 138 -0.39 6.06 9.44
CA ASP A 138 0.72 5.25 9.95
C ASP A 138 0.77 3.85 9.33
N ASP A 139 -0.35 3.39 8.76
CA ASP A 139 -0.50 2.15 8.03
C ASP A 139 -0.10 2.25 6.54
N ILE A 140 0.25 3.45 6.04
CA ILE A 140 0.77 3.64 4.68
C ILE A 140 2.29 3.52 4.69
N LEU A 141 2.77 2.50 4.01
CA LEU A 141 4.20 2.24 3.90
C LEU A 141 4.88 3.29 3.01
N THR A 142 5.95 3.88 3.52
CA THR A 142 6.76 4.88 2.81
C THR A 142 8.16 4.39 2.49
N GLU A 143 8.61 3.32 3.13
CA GLU A 143 9.90 2.68 2.98
C GLU A 143 9.95 1.81 1.71
N SER A 144 11.14 1.57 1.22
CA SER A 144 11.37 0.68 0.06
C SER A 144 11.51 -0.79 0.44
N LEU A 145 11.64 -1.11 1.73
CA LEU A 145 11.65 -2.48 2.24
C LEU A 145 10.32 -2.73 2.95
N TRP A 146 9.50 -3.60 2.38
CA TRP A 146 8.22 -3.99 2.95
C TRP A 146 8.35 -5.33 3.67
N ILE A 147 8.22 -5.28 5.00
CA ILE A 147 8.12 -6.46 5.84
C ILE A 147 6.65 -6.65 6.19
N LEU A 148 6.03 -7.66 5.59
CA LEU A 148 4.61 -7.97 5.74
C LEU A 148 4.47 -9.38 6.29
N ASP A 149 3.98 -9.49 7.52
CA ASP A 149 3.92 -10.77 8.25
C ASP A 149 2.88 -11.73 7.68
N LYS A 150 1.66 -11.26 7.45
CA LYS A 150 0.55 -12.10 7.03
C LYS A 150 -0.26 -11.45 5.91
N ARG A 151 -0.76 -12.33 5.01
CA ARG A 151 -1.76 -11.93 4.03
C ARG A 151 -3.03 -11.43 4.73
N ASP A 152 -3.55 -10.28 4.31
CA ASP A 152 -4.89 -9.84 4.71
C ASP A 152 -5.94 -10.85 4.20
N LYS A 153 -6.83 -11.29 5.09
CA LYS A 153 -7.93 -12.22 4.81
C LYS A 153 -9.28 -11.57 5.07
N SER A 154 -9.32 -10.26 5.30
CA SER A 154 -10.56 -9.55 5.57
C SER A 154 -11.42 -9.42 4.31
N GLY A 155 -12.74 -9.35 4.50
CA GLY A 155 -13.69 -9.25 3.40
C GLY A 155 -13.64 -10.47 2.47
N ALA A 156 -13.72 -10.24 1.17
CA ALA A 156 -13.73 -11.27 0.15
C ALA A 156 -12.35 -11.85 -0.21
N HIS A 157 -11.28 -11.43 0.46
CA HIS A 157 -9.94 -11.91 0.15
C HIS A 157 -9.74 -13.38 0.45
N ASN A 158 -9.42 -14.13 -0.59
CA ASN A 158 -9.23 -15.57 -0.56
C ASN A 158 -7.83 -15.95 -1.05
N ALA A 159 -7.18 -16.89 -0.37
CA ALA A 159 -5.86 -17.41 -0.73
C ALA A 159 -5.91 -18.66 -1.62
N GLY A 160 -7.09 -19.04 -2.10
CA GLY A 160 -7.32 -20.30 -2.79
C GLY A 160 -6.69 -20.41 -4.18
N TYR A 161 -6.38 -19.28 -4.83
CA TYR A 161 -5.77 -19.24 -6.16
C TYR A 161 -4.25 -19.09 -6.07
N TRP A 162 -3.50 -19.91 -6.80
CA TRP A 162 -2.03 -19.82 -6.87
C TRP A 162 -1.61 -18.57 -7.67
N GLY A 163 -0.56 -17.90 -7.22
CA GLY A 163 -0.04 -16.72 -7.91
C GLY A 163 -0.67 -15.40 -7.49
N ASN A 164 -1.67 -15.39 -6.60
CA ASN A 164 -2.19 -14.14 -6.06
C ASN A 164 -1.15 -13.41 -5.21
N PHE A 165 -0.90 -12.16 -5.51
CA PHE A 165 -0.20 -11.29 -4.55
C PHE A 165 -1.08 -10.99 -3.33
N ILE A 166 -0.47 -10.53 -2.25
CA ILE A 166 -1.20 -10.19 -1.03
C ILE A 166 -2.00 -8.90 -1.21
N PRO A 167 -3.21 -8.78 -0.62
CA PRO A 167 -4.08 -7.61 -0.75
C PRO A 167 -3.45 -6.29 -0.34
N GLN A 168 -2.48 -6.33 0.59
CA GLN A 168 -1.75 -5.15 1.03
C GLN A 168 -1.03 -4.43 -0.13
N ILE A 169 -0.59 -5.16 -1.18
CA ILE A 169 0.08 -4.54 -2.32
C ILE A 169 -0.85 -3.57 -3.05
N PRO A 170 -1.99 -4.00 -3.64
CA PRO A 170 -2.90 -3.05 -4.29
C PRO A 170 -3.47 -2.02 -3.31
N ASN A 171 -3.75 -2.38 -2.04
CA ASN A 171 -4.21 -1.42 -1.03
C ASN A 171 -3.26 -0.23 -0.90
N GLN A 172 -1.96 -0.47 -0.70
CA GLN A 172 -0.94 0.58 -0.56
C GLN A 172 -0.86 1.46 -1.81
N PHE A 173 -0.85 0.84 -3.00
CA PHE A 173 -0.74 1.59 -4.26
C PHE A 173 -1.99 2.40 -4.58
N LEU A 174 -3.18 1.85 -4.41
CA LEU A 174 -4.43 2.56 -4.68
C LEU A 174 -4.59 3.78 -3.77
N ARG A 175 -4.26 3.68 -2.49
CA ARG A 175 -4.31 4.80 -1.55
C ARG A 175 -3.29 5.89 -1.88
N ARG A 176 -2.11 5.54 -2.38
CA ARG A 176 -1.03 6.50 -2.66
C ARG A 176 -1.10 7.11 -4.05
N TYR A 177 -1.65 6.42 -5.04
CA TYR A 177 -1.52 6.80 -6.45
C TYR A 177 -2.84 6.98 -7.18
N THR A 178 -3.96 6.88 -6.45
CA THR A 178 -5.30 7.14 -7.02
C THR A 178 -6.19 7.93 -6.07
N LYS A 179 -7.26 8.49 -6.62
CA LYS A 179 -8.38 9.12 -5.90
C LYS A 179 -9.64 8.25 -6.00
N LYS A 180 -10.60 8.48 -5.08
CA LYS A 180 -11.92 7.86 -5.19
C LYS A 180 -12.56 8.19 -6.54
N GLY A 181 -13.22 7.19 -7.13
CA GLY A 181 -13.84 7.31 -8.45
C GLY A 181 -12.89 7.19 -9.65
N GLU A 182 -11.56 7.21 -9.45
CA GLU A 182 -10.59 6.99 -10.54
C GLU A 182 -10.53 5.52 -10.96
N TRP A 183 -10.05 5.27 -12.17
CA TRP A 183 -9.97 3.96 -12.79
C TRP A 183 -8.61 3.31 -12.61
N VAL A 184 -8.66 2.04 -12.27
CA VAL A 184 -7.50 1.15 -12.09
C VAL A 184 -7.61 0.01 -13.10
N LEU A 185 -6.52 -0.35 -13.75
CA LEU A 185 -6.42 -1.53 -14.59
C LEU A 185 -5.44 -2.54 -14.00
N ASP A 186 -5.88 -3.79 -13.91
CA ASP A 186 -5.02 -4.96 -13.66
C ASP A 186 -5.02 -5.84 -14.90
N ALA A 187 -3.87 -5.90 -15.59
CA ALA A 187 -3.75 -6.64 -16.85
C ALA A 187 -3.48 -8.15 -16.65
N PHE A 188 -3.30 -8.60 -15.40
CA PHE A 188 -3.12 -10.01 -15.01
C PHE A 188 -3.92 -10.29 -13.74
N LEU A 189 -5.25 -10.18 -13.85
CA LEU A 189 -6.15 -10.06 -12.69
C LEU A 189 -6.09 -11.26 -11.73
N GLY A 190 -5.91 -12.48 -12.26
CA GLY A 190 -6.02 -13.68 -11.46
C GLY A 190 -7.39 -13.75 -10.76
N SER A 191 -7.41 -14.04 -9.47
CA SER A 191 -8.66 -14.22 -8.72
C SER A 191 -9.33 -12.93 -8.21
N GLY A 192 -8.92 -11.74 -8.70
CA GLY A 192 -9.63 -10.49 -8.47
C GLY A 192 -9.15 -9.63 -7.30
N THR A 193 -7.97 -9.87 -6.73
CA THR A 193 -7.46 -9.16 -5.54
C THR A 193 -7.46 -7.64 -5.71
N THR A 194 -7.00 -7.13 -6.86
CA THR A 194 -6.97 -5.69 -7.15
C THR A 194 -8.38 -5.08 -7.18
N LEU A 195 -9.34 -5.74 -7.81
CA LEU A 195 -10.70 -5.22 -7.95
C LEU A 195 -11.49 -5.28 -6.63
N ILE A 196 -11.20 -6.24 -5.76
CA ILE A 196 -11.70 -6.26 -4.39
C ILE A 196 -11.23 -5.00 -3.65
N GLU A 197 -9.94 -4.67 -3.72
CA GLU A 197 -9.41 -3.45 -3.11
C GLU A 197 -9.96 -2.18 -3.77
N CYS A 198 -10.24 -2.18 -5.07
CA CYS A 198 -10.95 -1.08 -5.73
C CYS A 198 -12.32 -0.81 -5.07
N LYS A 199 -13.14 -1.85 -4.85
CA LYS A 199 -14.43 -1.72 -4.15
C LYS A 199 -14.26 -1.19 -2.73
N ARG A 200 -13.32 -1.75 -1.96
CA ARG A 200 -13.06 -1.36 -0.56
C ARG A 200 -12.62 0.09 -0.41
N LEU A 201 -11.89 0.60 -1.38
CA LEU A 201 -11.29 1.93 -1.33
C LEU A 201 -12.04 2.98 -2.16
N GLY A 202 -13.10 2.59 -2.87
CA GLY A 202 -13.90 3.51 -3.68
C GLY A 202 -13.27 3.88 -5.02
N ARG A 203 -12.53 2.98 -5.63
CA ARG A 203 -11.96 3.12 -6.99
C ARG A 203 -12.73 2.26 -7.97
N ASN A 204 -12.85 2.72 -9.22
CA ASN A 204 -13.34 1.86 -10.30
C ASN A 204 -12.21 0.94 -10.76
N GLY A 205 -12.55 -0.24 -11.24
CA GLY A 205 -11.54 -1.22 -11.63
C GLY A 205 -11.90 -1.99 -12.90
N ILE A 206 -10.91 -2.24 -13.75
CA ILE A 206 -10.98 -3.19 -14.86
C ILE A 206 -9.89 -4.22 -14.64
N GLY A 207 -10.24 -5.48 -14.79
CA GLY A 207 -9.28 -6.59 -14.77
C GLY A 207 -9.33 -7.39 -16.07
N VAL A 208 -8.18 -7.84 -16.52
CA VAL A 208 -8.09 -8.75 -17.66
C VAL A 208 -7.51 -10.07 -17.18
N GLU A 209 -8.16 -11.16 -17.54
CA GLU A 209 -7.73 -12.53 -17.24
C GLU A 209 -7.88 -13.40 -18.47
N LEU A 210 -6.86 -14.22 -18.72
CA LEU A 210 -6.81 -15.09 -19.90
C LEU A 210 -7.77 -16.27 -19.81
N LEU A 211 -7.93 -16.84 -18.60
CA LEU A 211 -8.60 -18.11 -18.40
C LEU A 211 -10.04 -17.91 -17.93
N PRO A 212 -11.05 -18.38 -18.69
CA PRO A 212 -12.46 -18.22 -18.33
C PRO A 212 -12.80 -18.78 -16.94
N GLU A 213 -12.23 -19.93 -16.56
CA GLU A 213 -12.44 -20.53 -15.24
C GLU A 213 -11.89 -19.66 -14.10
N VAL A 214 -10.81 -18.90 -14.34
CA VAL A 214 -10.26 -17.96 -13.36
C VAL A 214 -11.10 -16.69 -13.31
N VAL A 215 -11.66 -16.26 -14.45
CA VAL A 215 -12.63 -15.15 -14.51
C VAL A 215 -13.87 -15.45 -13.67
N GLU A 216 -14.39 -16.66 -13.69
CA GLU A 216 -15.52 -17.07 -12.85
C GLU A 216 -15.17 -16.96 -11.36
N ILE A 217 -13.98 -17.40 -10.96
CA ILE A 217 -13.47 -17.26 -9.59
C ILE A 217 -13.35 -15.78 -9.22
N ALA A 218 -12.76 -14.96 -10.10
CA ALA A 218 -12.61 -13.52 -9.88
C ALA A 218 -13.96 -12.84 -9.68
N ASN A 219 -14.92 -13.10 -10.57
CA ASN A 219 -16.26 -12.54 -10.50
C ASN A 219 -16.99 -12.93 -9.21
N LYS A 220 -16.87 -14.18 -8.78
CA LYS A 220 -17.41 -14.65 -7.50
C LYS A 220 -16.79 -13.91 -6.32
N ASN A 221 -15.47 -13.79 -6.28
CA ASN A 221 -14.78 -13.08 -5.19
C ASN A 221 -15.13 -11.59 -5.16
N ILE A 222 -15.10 -10.93 -6.32
CA ILE A 222 -15.40 -9.50 -6.44
C ILE A 222 -16.86 -9.21 -6.06
N SER A 223 -17.80 -10.05 -6.49
CA SER A 223 -19.22 -9.88 -6.18
C SER A 223 -19.52 -10.06 -4.68
N SER A 224 -18.75 -10.91 -4.00
CA SER A 224 -18.91 -11.14 -2.56
C SER A 224 -18.37 -9.98 -1.68
N GLU A 225 -17.58 -9.06 -2.22
CA GLU A 225 -17.15 -7.85 -1.49
C GLU A 225 -18.24 -6.78 -1.53
N GLU A 226 -18.49 -6.14 -0.38
CA GLU A 226 -19.43 -5.05 -0.26
C GLU A 226 -19.00 -3.82 -1.09
N ASN A 227 -19.93 -3.23 -1.84
CA ASN A 227 -19.66 -2.04 -2.66
C ASN A 227 -20.19 -0.75 -2.00
N LYS A 228 -19.59 -0.35 -0.88
CA LYS A 228 -19.99 0.84 -0.10
C LYS A 228 -19.92 2.15 -0.88
N PHE A 229 -19.09 2.22 -1.91
CA PHE A 229 -18.82 3.44 -2.67
C PHE A 229 -19.52 3.45 -4.03
N ASN A 230 -20.32 2.43 -4.33
CA ASN A 230 -21.02 2.29 -5.62
C ASN A 230 -20.07 2.43 -6.83
N VAL A 231 -18.89 1.84 -6.76
CA VAL A 231 -17.90 1.85 -7.84
C VAL A 231 -18.19 0.75 -8.86
N LYS A 232 -17.65 0.92 -10.05
CA LYS A 232 -17.75 -0.05 -11.15
C LYS A 232 -16.53 -0.97 -11.13
N THR A 233 -16.77 -2.27 -11.21
CA THR A 233 -15.71 -3.29 -11.40
C THR A 233 -16.13 -4.21 -12.51
N ASP A 234 -15.23 -4.44 -13.47
CA ASP A 234 -15.50 -5.28 -14.63
C ASP A 234 -14.32 -6.20 -14.94
N VAL A 235 -14.60 -7.44 -15.37
CA VAL A 235 -13.58 -8.43 -15.71
C VAL A 235 -13.73 -8.80 -17.18
N ILE A 236 -12.63 -8.73 -17.93
CA ILE A 236 -12.56 -9.06 -19.35
C ILE A 236 -11.81 -10.36 -19.51
N THR A 237 -12.44 -11.37 -20.16
CA THR A 237 -11.76 -12.60 -20.56
C THR A 237 -11.01 -12.33 -21.86
N ALA A 238 -9.70 -12.15 -21.82
CA ALA A 238 -8.91 -11.86 -23.00
C ALA A 238 -7.41 -12.12 -22.78
N ASP A 239 -6.67 -12.19 -23.88
CA ASP A 239 -5.22 -12.15 -23.90
C ASP A 239 -4.74 -10.70 -23.89
N SER A 240 -4.07 -10.27 -22.81
CA SER A 240 -3.55 -8.91 -22.66
C SER A 240 -2.48 -8.55 -23.68
N THR A 241 -1.84 -9.53 -24.33
CA THR A 241 -0.84 -9.30 -25.40
C THR A 241 -1.47 -8.85 -26.71
N GLU A 242 -2.74 -9.18 -26.92
CA GLU A 242 -3.47 -8.91 -28.18
C GLU A 242 -4.65 -7.95 -27.98
N LEU A 243 -5.08 -7.73 -26.74
CA LEU A 243 -6.25 -6.92 -26.42
C LEU A 243 -6.06 -5.46 -26.82
N ASN A 244 -7.01 -4.92 -27.57
CA ASN A 244 -7.10 -3.47 -27.79
C ASN A 244 -7.77 -2.80 -26.59
N PHE A 245 -6.96 -2.44 -25.60
CA PHE A 245 -7.46 -1.80 -24.38
C PHE A 245 -8.19 -0.48 -24.65
N LYS A 246 -7.77 0.31 -25.62
CA LYS A 246 -8.44 1.55 -25.96
C LYS A 246 -9.88 1.30 -26.39
N GLN A 247 -10.10 0.36 -27.28
CA GLN A 247 -11.44 -0.02 -27.73
C GLN A 247 -12.30 -0.56 -26.57
N GLU A 248 -11.69 -1.36 -25.66
CA GLU A 248 -12.41 -1.88 -24.51
C GLU A 248 -12.83 -0.80 -23.51
N LEU A 249 -12.01 0.24 -23.32
CA LEU A 249 -12.37 1.40 -22.52
C LEU A 249 -13.48 2.22 -23.19
N GLU A 250 -13.39 2.45 -24.51
CA GLU A 250 -14.40 3.18 -25.29
C GLU A 250 -15.79 2.51 -25.22
N LYS A 251 -15.88 1.18 -25.33
CA LYS A 251 -17.12 0.41 -25.14
C LYS A 251 -17.79 0.65 -23.79
N ARG A 252 -17.01 1.01 -22.77
CA ARG A 252 -17.45 1.25 -21.40
C ARG A 252 -17.61 2.74 -21.06
N ASN A 253 -17.44 3.63 -22.06
CA ASN A 253 -17.40 5.08 -21.88
C ASN A 253 -16.33 5.54 -20.87
N ILE A 254 -15.17 4.88 -20.88
CA ILE A 254 -14.01 5.20 -20.04
C ILE A 254 -12.95 5.84 -20.92
N LYS A 255 -12.52 7.04 -20.57
CA LYS A 255 -11.54 7.80 -21.36
C LYS A 255 -10.12 7.29 -21.17
N SER A 256 -9.73 6.98 -19.94
CA SER A 256 -8.39 6.61 -19.55
C SER A 256 -8.36 5.99 -18.14
N ILE A 257 -7.23 5.45 -17.76
CA ILE A 257 -6.99 4.92 -16.41
C ILE A 257 -5.97 5.79 -15.66
N GLN A 258 -6.03 5.78 -14.33
CA GLN A 258 -5.16 6.57 -13.49
C GLN A 258 -4.12 5.74 -12.76
N PHE A 259 -4.28 4.42 -12.73
CA PHE A 259 -3.28 3.51 -12.21
C PHE A 259 -3.31 2.17 -12.96
N LEU A 260 -2.13 1.67 -13.26
CA LEU A 260 -1.92 0.36 -13.88
C LEU A 260 -1.17 -0.52 -12.88
N ILE A 261 -1.60 -1.77 -12.72
CA ILE A 261 -0.87 -2.77 -11.96
C ILE A 261 -0.75 -4.05 -12.78
N MET A 262 0.39 -4.71 -12.70
CA MET A 262 0.65 -5.98 -13.36
C MET A 262 1.37 -6.92 -12.41
N HIS A 263 0.86 -8.15 -12.31
CA HIS A 263 1.51 -9.27 -11.63
C HIS A 263 1.57 -10.45 -12.59
N PRO A 264 2.47 -10.39 -13.59
CA PRO A 264 2.58 -11.44 -14.59
C PRO A 264 3.08 -12.75 -13.96
N PRO A 265 2.91 -13.89 -14.62
CA PRO A 265 3.62 -15.11 -14.28
C PRO A 265 5.15 -14.85 -14.19
N TYR A 266 5.82 -15.53 -13.26
CA TYR A 266 7.30 -15.45 -13.17
C TYR A 266 7.91 -16.44 -14.17
N TRP A 267 7.65 -16.19 -15.45
CA TRP A 267 7.95 -17.08 -16.54
C TRP A 267 7.43 -18.50 -16.23
N ASP A 268 8.21 -19.55 -16.40
CA ASP A 268 7.83 -20.96 -16.28
C ASP A 268 7.95 -21.55 -14.85
N ILE A 269 8.08 -20.73 -13.81
CA ILE A 269 8.15 -21.19 -12.41
C ILE A 269 6.86 -21.94 -12.03
N ILE A 270 5.71 -21.39 -12.43
CA ILE A 270 4.39 -22.02 -12.28
C ILE A 270 3.72 -21.94 -13.63
N LYS A 271 3.30 -23.08 -14.15
CA LYS A 271 2.46 -23.16 -15.36
C LYS A 271 1.01 -23.06 -14.91
N PHE A 272 0.33 -21.98 -15.30
CA PHE A 272 -1.05 -21.74 -14.91
C PHE A 272 -2.06 -22.48 -15.79
N SER A 273 -1.72 -22.71 -17.06
CA SER A 273 -2.60 -23.42 -18.01
C SER A 273 -1.80 -24.14 -19.09
N LYS A 274 -2.52 -24.82 -19.98
CA LYS A 274 -1.98 -25.38 -21.22
C LYS A 274 -2.19 -24.45 -22.44
N ASN A 275 -2.76 -23.25 -22.22
CA ASN A 275 -3.01 -22.29 -23.27
C ASN A 275 -1.68 -21.71 -23.78
N ASN A 276 -1.45 -21.74 -25.09
CA ASN A 276 -0.22 -21.23 -25.71
C ASN A 276 -0.07 -19.69 -25.55
N LYS A 277 -1.15 -18.98 -25.23
CA LYS A 277 -1.16 -17.54 -24.97
C LYS A 277 -0.79 -17.18 -23.52
N ASP A 278 -0.70 -18.18 -22.66
CA ASP A 278 -0.26 -17.99 -21.27
C ASP A 278 1.24 -17.73 -21.22
N LEU A 279 1.64 -16.57 -20.69
CA LEU A 279 3.04 -16.16 -20.59
C LEU A 279 3.89 -17.18 -19.82
N SER A 280 3.29 -17.98 -18.94
CA SER A 280 3.99 -19.06 -18.23
C SER A 280 4.45 -20.19 -19.15
N ASN A 281 3.95 -20.27 -20.36
CA ASN A 281 4.32 -21.26 -21.38
C ASN A 281 5.36 -20.76 -22.39
N ALA A 282 5.85 -19.52 -22.25
CA ALA A 282 6.92 -18.99 -23.10
C ALA A 282 8.15 -19.92 -23.09
N LYS A 283 8.67 -20.20 -24.26
CA LYS A 283 9.75 -21.21 -24.46
C LYS A 283 11.11 -20.71 -23.99
N SER A 284 11.30 -19.39 -23.98
CA SER A 284 12.53 -18.73 -23.52
C SER A 284 12.21 -17.46 -22.72
N ILE A 285 13.24 -16.91 -22.09
CA ILE A 285 13.14 -15.63 -21.38
C ILE A 285 12.82 -14.51 -22.36
N GLU A 286 13.45 -14.53 -23.53
CA GLU A 286 13.28 -13.53 -24.58
C GLU A 286 11.81 -13.52 -25.04
N GLU A 287 11.21 -14.69 -25.30
CA GLU A 287 9.80 -14.80 -25.68
C GLU A 287 8.89 -14.28 -24.56
N PHE A 288 9.18 -14.61 -23.30
CA PHE A 288 8.43 -14.09 -22.16
C PHE A 288 8.50 -12.57 -22.10
N LEU A 289 9.70 -11.99 -22.25
CA LEU A 289 9.91 -10.54 -22.20
C LEU A 289 9.25 -9.84 -23.39
N ASP A 290 9.27 -10.42 -24.58
CA ASP A 290 8.57 -9.89 -25.76
C ASP A 290 7.04 -9.88 -25.54
N LEU A 291 6.47 -10.97 -25.02
CA LEU A 291 5.05 -11.03 -24.70
C LEU A 291 4.67 -10.03 -23.60
N PHE A 292 5.44 -9.97 -22.52
CA PHE A 292 5.22 -8.97 -21.47
C PHE A 292 5.33 -7.55 -22.04
N GLY A 293 6.31 -7.30 -22.87
CA GLY A 293 6.50 -6.03 -23.55
C GLY A 293 5.28 -5.59 -24.37
N LYS A 294 4.63 -6.53 -25.09
CA LYS A 294 3.39 -6.25 -25.82
C LYS A 294 2.26 -5.81 -24.89
N VAL A 295 2.13 -6.41 -23.69
CA VAL A 295 1.14 -5.95 -22.70
C VAL A 295 1.42 -4.52 -22.25
N VAL A 296 2.69 -4.18 -22.02
CA VAL A 296 3.09 -2.80 -21.66
C VAL A 296 2.78 -1.82 -22.79
N ASP A 297 3.06 -2.20 -24.06
CA ASP A 297 2.74 -1.38 -25.24
C ASP A 297 1.22 -1.15 -25.37
N ASN A 298 0.41 -2.21 -25.26
CA ASN A 298 -1.05 -2.15 -25.39
C ASN A 298 -1.71 -1.29 -24.31
N THR A 299 -1.08 -1.18 -23.14
CA THR A 299 -1.60 -0.38 -22.01
C THR A 299 -1.02 1.02 -21.93
N TYR A 300 0.01 1.35 -22.74
CA TYR A 300 0.71 2.63 -22.64
C TYR A 300 -0.22 3.82 -22.87
N ASP A 301 -0.97 3.81 -23.96
CA ASP A 301 -1.75 4.98 -24.36
C ASP A 301 -2.95 5.26 -23.44
N ILE A 302 -3.49 4.23 -22.80
CA ILE A 302 -4.67 4.37 -21.94
C ILE A 302 -4.36 4.88 -20.52
N LEU A 303 -3.10 4.79 -20.05
CA LEU A 303 -2.68 5.37 -18.78
C LEU A 303 -2.45 6.88 -18.95
N ASP A 304 -3.01 7.69 -18.08
CA ASP A 304 -2.83 9.15 -18.10
C ASP A 304 -1.36 9.57 -17.93
N ASN A 305 -0.97 10.65 -18.59
CA ASN A 305 0.35 11.25 -18.40
C ASN A 305 0.54 11.71 -16.95
N GLY A 306 1.72 11.46 -16.40
CA GLY A 306 2.06 11.79 -15.01
C GLY A 306 1.54 10.79 -13.98
N ARG A 307 0.82 9.74 -14.41
CA ARG A 307 0.30 8.66 -13.58
C ARG A 307 1.25 7.49 -13.46
N TYR A 308 0.91 6.52 -12.64
CA TYR A 308 1.82 5.49 -12.17
C TYR A 308 1.41 4.10 -12.61
N PHE A 309 2.42 3.26 -12.73
CA PHE A 309 2.34 1.86 -13.11
C PHE A 309 3.20 1.03 -12.16
N ALA A 310 2.64 -0.04 -11.59
CA ALA A 310 3.36 -0.96 -10.70
C ALA A 310 3.47 -2.35 -11.32
N VAL A 311 4.66 -2.94 -11.26
CA VAL A 311 4.92 -4.35 -11.65
C VAL A 311 5.41 -5.10 -10.42
N VAL A 312 4.74 -6.20 -10.10
CA VAL A 312 5.14 -7.15 -9.04
C VAL A 312 5.76 -8.37 -9.73
N ILE A 313 6.99 -8.71 -9.41
CA ILE A 313 7.68 -9.85 -10.03
C ILE A 313 8.86 -10.31 -9.16
N GLY A 314 9.13 -11.62 -9.18
CA GLY A 314 10.29 -12.22 -8.54
C GLY A 314 11.32 -12.70 -9.55
N ASP A 315 12.49 -13.10 -9.04
CA ASP A 315 13.54 -13.73 -9.83
C ASP A 315 13.37 -15.26 -9.86
N LYS A 316 14.11 -15.92 -10.73
CA LYS A 316 14.13 -17.36 -10.90
C LYS A 316 15.54 -17.91 -10.66
N TYR A 317 15.64 -19.09 -10.05
CA TYR A 317 16.87 -19.86 -9.99
C TYR A 317 16.70 -21.16 -10.78
N SER A 318 17.57 -21.39 -11.75
CA SER A 318 17.48 -22.58 -12.62
C SER A 318 18.86 -23.02 -13.08
N LYS A 319 19.11 -24.33 -13.06
CA LYS A 319 20.35 -24.96 -13.55
C LYS A 319 21.64 -24.33 -12.99
N GLY A 320 21.64 -23.95 -11.71
CA GLY A 320 22.80 -23.34 -11.07
C GLY A 320 22.95 -21.83 -11.25
N GLU A 321 22.05 -21.18 -11.95
CA GLU A 321 22.12 -19.76 -12.27
C GLU A 321 20.93 -18.97 -11.66
N TRP A 322 21.24 -17.79 -11.13
CA TRP A 322 20.26 -16.81 -10.73
C TRP A 322 19.87 -15.98 -11.94
N ILE A 323 18.62 -16.13 -12.38
CA ILE A 323 18.05 -15.38 -13.49
C ILE A 323 17.38 -14.13 -12.92
N PRO A 324 17.92 -12.92 -13.16
CA PRO A 324 17.37 -11.67 -12.64
C PRO A 324 16.15 -11.22 -13.46
N LEU A 325 15.11 -12.08 -13.48
CA LEU A 325 13.90 -11.91 -14.28
C LEU A 325 13.20 -10.58 -13.99
N ALA A 326 13.19 -10.18 -12.71
CA ALA A 326 12.61 -8.91 -12.28
C ALA A 326 13.28 -7.71 -12.96
N PHE A 327 14.62 -7.70 -13.03
CA PHE A 327 15.36 -6.60 -13.65
C PHE A 327 15.24 -6.61 -15.18
N TYR A 328 15.15 -7.77 -15.79
CA TYR A 328 14.85 -7.87 -17.23
C TYR A 328 13.46 -7.29 -17.54
N THR A 329 12.46 -7.68 -16.76
CA THR A 329 11.10 -7.13 -16.86
C THR A 329 11.07 -5.62 -16.64
N MET A 330 11.80 -5.12 -15.62
CA MET A 330 11.96 -3.69 -15.38
C MET A 330 12.51 -2.96 -16.63
N ASN A 331 13.54 -3.52 -17.26
CA ASN A 331 14.14 -2.93 -18.45
C ASN A 331 13.18 -2.88 -19.64
N GLU A 332 12.29 -3.88 -19.79
CA GLU A 332 11.25 -3.85 -20.83
C GLU A 332 10.28 -2.67 -20.65
N VAL A 333 9.93 -2.34 -19.41
CA VAL A 333 9.10 -1.15 -19.12
C VAL A 333 9.85 0.15 -19.40
N LEU A 334 11.15 0.23 -19.02
CA LEU A 334 11.98 1.41 -19.26
C LEU A 334 12.18 1.70 -20.75
N LYS A 335 12.39 0.67 -21.59
CA LYS A 335 12.52 0.79 -23.06
C LYS A 335 11.29 1.47 -23.68
N ARG A 336 10.11 1.38 -23.05
CA ARG A 336 8.84 1.93 -23.52
C ARG A 336 8.54 3.35 -23.03
N GLY A 337 9.53 4.02 -22.42
CA GLY A 337 9.46 5.44 -22.07
C GLY A 337 8.86 5.74 -20.71
N TYR A 338 8.68 4.74 -19.87
CA TYR A 338 8.39 4.95 -18.45
C TYR A 338 9.68 5.33 -17.70
N ILE A 339 9.54 6.06 -16.59
CA ILE A 339 10.65 6.30 -15.66
C ILE A 339 10.44 5.50 -14.38
N LEU A 340 11.49 4.87 -13.88
CA LEU A 340 11.46 4.19 -12.60
C LEU A 340 11.41 5.23 -11.46
N LYS A 341 10.45 5.09 -10.55
CA LYS A 341 10.29 5.96 -9.38
C LYS A 341 10.75 5.30 -8.09
N SER A 342 10.53 4.01 -7.97
CA SER A 342 10.95 3.26 -6.79
C SER A 342 11.12 1.79 -7.13
N THR A 343 12.10 1.17 -6.49
CA THR A 343 12.22 -0.27 -6.36
C THR A 343 11.87 -0.62 -4.93
N ILE A 344 10.88 -1.46 -4.74
CA ILE A 344 10.42 -1.93 -3.44
C ILE A 344 10.76 -3.41 -3.33
N ILE A 345 11.37 -3.79 -2.24
CA ILE A 345 11.64 -5.19 -1.89
C ILE A 345 10.60 -5.61 -0.86
N LYS A 346 9.78 -6.59 -1.21
CA LYS A 346 8.77 -7.13 -0.31
C LYS A 346 9.16 -8.54 0.11
N ASN A 347 9.19 -8.79 1.42
CA ASN A 347 9.50 -10.12 1.96
C ASN A 347 8.38 -11.13 1.68
N PHE A 348 8.74 -12.40 1.72
CA PHE A 348 7.83 -13.49 2.05
C PHE A 348 8.55 -14.51 2.94
N GLU A 349 7.91 -14.92 4.03
CA GLU A 349 8.53 -15.84 4.98
C GLU A 349 8.48 -17.28 4.49
N GLU A 350 7.33 -17.70 3.97
CA GLU A 350 7.12 -19.06 3.49
C GLU A 350 6.36 -19.09 2.16
N THR A 351 6.88 -19.85 1.21
CA THR A 351 6.15 -20.21 0.00
C THR A 351 5.55 -21.61 0.17
N LYS A 352 4.34 -21.84 -0.34
CA LYS A 352 3.68 -23.16 -0.26
C LYS A 352 4.56 -24.30 -0.79
N GLY A 353 5.39 -24.05 -1.80
CA GLY A 353 6.31 -25.04 -2.36
C GLY A 353 7.52 -25.36 -1.48
N LYS A 354 7.78 -24.61 -0.41
CA LYS A 354 8.89 -24.81 0.52
C LYS A 354 8.44 -25.14 1.95
N MET A 355 7.13 -25.18 2.18
CA MET A 355 6.57 -25.59 3.47
C MET A 355 7.04 -27.01 3.81
N ASN A 356 7.46 -27.21 5.06
CA ASN A 356 7.99 -28.46 5.61
C ASN A 356 9.32 -28.96 5.00
N GLN A 357 10.01 -28.16 4.17
CA GLN A 357 11.28 -28.51 3.56
C GLN A 357 12.40 -27.50 3.86
N LYS A 358 12.27 -26.73 4.93
CA LYS A 358 13.19 -25.62 5.27
C LYS A 358 14.65 -26.10 5.40
N GLU A 359 14.87 -27.21 6.09
CA GLU A 359 16.21 -27.78 6.28
C GLU A 359 16.81 -28.32 4.99
N LEU A 360 16.01 -29.00 4.16
CA LEU A 360 16.43 -29.49 2.86
C LEU A 360 16.86 -28.34 1.92
N TRP A 361 16.10 -27.26 1.91
CA TRP A 361 16.46 -26.07 1.12
C TRP A 361 17.71 -25.39 1.66
N ARG A 362 17.89 -25.34 2.99
CA ARG A 362 19.13 -24.85 3.60
C ARG A 362 20.33 -25.68 3.17
N TYR A 363 20.23 -27.01 3.24
CA TYR A 363 21.28 -27.91 2.79
C TYR A 363 21.63 -27.68 1.32
N ARG A 364 20.62 -27.61 0.43
CA ARG A 364 20.79 -27.33 -1.01
C ARG A 364 21.48 -26.00 -1.28
N ALA A 365 21.14 -24.97 -0.52
CA ALA A 365 21.74 -23.65 -0.66
C ALA A 365 23.20 -23.64 -0.25
N LEU A 366 23.56 -24.34 0.86
CA LEU A 366 24.94 -24.46 1.31
C LEU A 366 25.80 -25.25 0.32
N VAL A 367 25.30 -26.37 -0.20
CA VAL A 367 26.02 -27.19 -1.18
C VAL A 367 26.10 -26.51 -2.53
N GLY A 368 25.04 -25.85 -2.96
CA GLY A 368 24.94 -25.21 -4.29
C GLY A 368 25.45 -23.78 -4.34
N GLY A 369 25.89 -23.18 -3.21
CA GLY A 369 26.46 -21.83 -3.17
C GLY A 369 25.47 -20.71 -3.55
N PHE A 370 24.16 -20.91 -3.35
CA PHE A 370 23.13 -19.91 -3.68
C PHE A 370 22.36 -19.48 -2.44
N TYR A 371 21.60 -18.36 -2.57
CA TYR A 371 20.70 -17.89 -1.54
C TYR A 371 19.24 -18.25 -1.86
N ILE A 372 18.48 -18.61 -0.82
CA ILE A 372 17.06 -18.93 -0.94
C ILE A 372 16.27 -17.63 -1.08
N PHE A 373 15.41 -17.51 -2.09
CA PHE A 373 14.52 -16.35 -2.25
C PHE A 373 13.64 -16.15 -1.01
N LYS A 374 13.69 -14.94 -0.47
CA LYS A 374 12.87 -14.46 0.64
C LYS A 374 12.18 -13.14 0.33
N HIS A 375 12.18 -12.75 -0.94
CA HIS A 375 11.61 -11.49 -1.39
C HIS A 375 11.14 -11.58 -2.84
N GLU A 376 10.31 -10.64 -3.19
CA GLU A 376 9.94 -10.28 -4.56
C GLU A 376 10.13 -8.77 -4.73
N TYR A 377 10.17 -8.31 -5.95
CA TYR A 377 10.33 -6.91 -6.29
C TYR A 377 8.99 -6.30 -6.69
N ILE A 378 8.81 -5.04 -6.33
CA ILE A 378 7.73 -4.22 -6.86
C ILE A 378 8.38 -2.98 -7.45
N PHE A 379 8.30 -2.85 -8.76
CA PHE A 379 8.80 -1.69 -9.47
C PHE A 379 7.67 -0.70 -9.68
N LEU A 380 7.87 0.53 -9.24
CA LEU A 380 6.95 1.62 -9.46
C LEU A 380 7.49 2.53 -10.54
N PHE A 381 6.73 2.66 -11.61
CA PHE A 381 7.05 3.52 -12.74
C PHE A 381 6.11 4.71 -12.81
N LYS A 382 6.52 5.72 -13.57
CA LYS A 382 5.69 6.87 -13.91
C LYS A 382 5.71 7.08 -15.41
N LYS A 383 4.52 7.25 -16.00
CA LYS A 383 4.38 7.70 -17.39
C LYS A 383 4.69 9.19 -17.45
N VAL A 384 5.64 9.57 -18.27
CA VAL A 384 5.98 10.98 -18.52
C VAL A 384 5.38 11.46 -19.83
N LYS A 385 5.06 12.74 -19.88
CA LYS A 385 4.65 13.35 -21.14
C LYS A 385 5.87 13.37 -22.07
N LYS A 386 5.75 12.71 -23.22
CA LYS A 386 6.72 12.85 -24.30
C LYS A 386 6.64 14.24 -24.86
#